data_08b25bf05190d8909590696d1e4128ee
#
_entry.id   08b25bf05190d8909590696d1e4128ee
#
_cell.length_a   1.000
_cell.length_b   1.000
_cell.length_c   1.000
_cell.angle_alpha   90.00
_cell.angle_beta   90.00
_cell.angle_gamma   90.00
#
_symmetry.space_group_name_H-M   'P 1'
#
loop_
_entity.id
_entity.type
_entity.pdbx_description
1 polymer ?
#
loop_
_entity_poly.entity_id
_entity_poly.type
_entity_poly.pdbx_seq_one_letter_code
_entity_poly.pdbx_strand_id
1 'polypeptide(L)'
;RKKEKMKLYDYRSINSALLEIENGTFHFASKEELNDPLEGFVRVFWQGDKMAWEGLFRHYIYSVARALELYILKADDETLYHGTLVADVHCYKNNFFEKILLKLGEEFITDTDVQNLAGVYGDNCLKVSEKELQYILFYIHNNALIKCLEEFKKNKFVPAEEAEKQIKLGAVITRLNSTIRRIKKYLDGSI
;
A
#
# COMPACT_ATOMS: atom_id res chain seq x y z
N ARG A 1 -30.13 22.98 -5.88
CA ARG A 1 -28.77 23.16 -5.29
C ARG A 1 -28.08 24.22 -6.14
N LYS A 2 -27.85 25.45 -5.62
CA LYS A 2 -27.01 26.45 -6.26
C LYS A 2 -25.58 25.90 -6.29
N LYS A 3 -25.01 25.76 -7.49
CA LYS A 3 -23.59 25.46 -7.65
C LYS A 3 -22.83 26.68 -7.10
N GLU A 4 -22.16 26.53 -5.96
CA GLU A 4 -21.18 27.51 -5.52
C GLU A 4 -20.09 27.62 -6.62
N LYS A 5 -19.90 28.84 -7.13
CA LYS A 5 -18.83 29.12 -8.09
C LYS A 5 -17.51 29.11 -7.30
N MET A 6 -16.67 28.14 -7.57
CA MET A 6 -15.32 28.11 -7.04
C MET A 6 -14.56 29.35 -7.57
N LYS A 7 -14.00 30.14 -6.65
CA LYS A 7 -13.15 31.27 -7.00
C LYS A 7 -11.71 30.81 -6.95
N LEU A 8 -11.01 30.97 -8.05
CA LEU A 8 -9.57 30.76 -8.15
C LEU A 8 -8.89 32.14 -8.07
N TYR A 9 -7.85 32.21 -7.25
CA TYR A 9 -7.04 33.42 -7.11
C TYR A 9 -5.63 33.11 -7.63
N ASP A 10 -5.11 34.00 -8.46
CA ASP A 10 -3.76 33.94 -8.99
C ASP A 10 -3.01 35.21 -8.60
N TYR A 11 -1.84 35.05 -7.99
CA TYR A 11 -0.99 36.11 -7.48
C TYR A 11 0.20 36.27 -8.41
N ARG A 12 0.15 37.31 -9.29
CA ARG A 12 1.18 37.57 -10.29
C ARG A 12 1.63 39.04 -10.27
N SER A 13 2.76 39.32 -10.92
CA SER A 13 3.17 40.67 -11.18
C SER A 13 2.17 41.35 -12.11
N ILE A 14 1.97 42.68 -11.96
CA ILE A 14 1.04 43.44 -12.79
C ILE A 14 1.36 43.28 -14.28
N ASN A 15 2.65 43.28 -14.65
CA ASN A 15 3.08 43.12 -16.03
C ASN A 15 2.71 41.77 -16.62
N SER A 16 2.89 40.68 -15.85
CA SER A 16 2.50 39.33 -16.28
C SER A 16 0.99 39.19 -16.45
N ALA A 17 0.23 39.77 -15.52
CA ALA A 17 -1.24 39.75 -15.58
C ALA A 17 -1.77 40.53 -16.79
N LEU A 18 -1.20 41.67 -17.12
CA LEU A 18 -1.58 42.48 -18.30
C LEU A 18 -1.31 41.71 -19.60
N LEU A 19 -0.13 41.08 -19.74
CA LEU A 19 0.21 40.29 -20.92
C LEU A 19 -0.72 39.08 -21.12
N GLU A 20 -1.13 38.43 -20.05
CA GLU A 20 -2.08 37.33 -20.15
C GLU A 20 -3.48 37.75 -20.54
N ILE A 21 -3.94 38.91 -20.02
CA ILE A 21 -5.22 39.51 -20.41
C ILE A 21 -5.20 39.90 -21.89
N GLU A 22 -4.11 40.55 -22.34
CA GLU A 22 -3.94 40.96 -23.73
C GLU A 22 -3.91 39.76 -24.70
N ASN A 23 -3.23 38.68 -24.32
CA ASN A 23 -3.10 37.49 -25.14
C ASN A 23 -4.26 36.51 -24.98
N GLY A 24 -5.16 36.68 -24.00
CA GLY A 24 -6.25 35.77 -23.70
C GLY A 24 -5.78 34.39 -23.26
N THR A 25 -4.57 34.28 -22.71
CA THR A 25 -3.95 33.01 -22.29
C THR A 25 -3.63 33.03 -20.80
N PHE A 26 -3.75 31.90 -20.15
CA PHE A 26 -3.31 31.72 -18.78
C PHE A 26 -2.17 30.71 -18.76
N HIS A 27 -1.06 31.05 -18.16
CA HIS A 27 0.06 30.15 -17.96
C HIS A 27 -0.02 29.52 -16.57
N PHE A 28 -0.07 28.21 -16.53
CA PHE A 28 0.06 27.42 -15.30
C PHE A 28 1.48 26.87 -15.26
N ALA A 29 2.28 27.38 -14.33
CA ALA A 29 3.66 26.94 -14.17
C ALA A 29 3.71 25.44 -13.81
N SER A 30 4.60 24.71 -14.46
CA SER A 30 4.93 23.35 -14.05
C SER A 30 5.69 23.36 -12.70
N LYS A 31 5.81 22.22 -12.05
CA LYS A 31 6.51 22.11 -10.75
C LYS A 31 7.97 22.59 -10.85
N GLU A 32 8.59 22.37 -12.00
CA GLU A 32 9.97 22.74 -12.31
C GLU A 32 10.16 24.25 -12.53
N GLU A 33 9.08 24.96 -12.88
CA GLU A 33 9.07 26.40 -13.12
C GLU A 33 8.76 27.22 -11.87
N LEU A 34 8.37 26.55 -10.76
CA LEU A 34 8.09 27.23 -9.49
C LEU A 34 9.38 27.71 -8.84
N ASN A 35 9.38 28.98 -8.38
CA ASN A 35 10.54 29.61 -7.72
C ASN A 35 10.79 29.06 -6.31
N ASP A 36 9.77 28.54 -5.65
CA ASP A 36 9.90 27.91 -4.34
C ASP A 36 10.05 26.38 -4.53
N PRO A 37 11.22 25.81 -4.20
CA PRO A 37 11.43 24.37 -4.31
C PRO A 37 10.49 23.55 -3.41
N LEU A 38 9.79 24.18 -2.46
CA LEU A 38 8.77 23.53 -1.62
C LEU A 38 7.36 23.76 -2.15
N GLU A 39 7.15 24.66 -3.11
CA GLU A 39 5.87 24.90 -3.76
C GLU A 39 5.50 23.66 -4.60
N GLY A 40 4.32 23.14 -4.39
CA GLY A 40 3.88 21.87 -4.99
C GLY A 40 4.34 20.59 -4.28
N PHE A 41 5.15 20.67 -3.21
CA PHE A 41 5.39 19.55 -2.33
C PHE A 41 4.19 19.34 -1.41
N VAL A 42 3.29 18.47 -1.80
CA VAL A 42 2.22 18.00 -0.91
C VAL A 42 2.80 16.90 -0.04
N ARG A 43 2.84 17.12 1.27
CA ARG A 43 3.16 16.03 2.21
C ARG A 43 1.97 15.08 2.25
N VAL A 44 2.08 13.99 1.56
CA VAL A 44 1.09 12.90 1.62
C VAL A 44 1.33 12.12 2.91
N PHE A 45 0.27 11.91 3.67
CA PHE A 45 0.29 11.03 4.84
C PHE A 45 -0.99 10.20 4.88
N TRP A 46 -0.89 9.06 5.54
CA TRP A 46 -2.00 8.14 5.75
C TRP A 46 -2.48 8.28 7.19
N GLN A 47 -3.77 8.39 7.36
CA GLN A 47 -4.40 8.49 8.68
C GLN A 47 -5.80 7.89 8.59
N GLY A 48 -6.18 7.11 9.60
CA GLY A 48 -7.50 6.52 9.68
C GLY A 48 -7.73 5.86 11.03
N ASP A 49 -8.95 5.46 11.28
CA ASP A 49 -9.30 4.63 12.41
C ASP A 49 -8.85 3.17 12.21
N LYS A 50 -9.08 2.33 13.21
CA LYS A 50 -8.71 0.91 13.14
C LYS A 50 -9.36 0.19 11.96
N MET A 51 -10.60 0.52 11.63
CA MET A 51 -11.32 -0.08 10.50
C MET A 51 -10.66 0.27 9.16
N ALA A 52 -10.21 1.52 9.00
CA ALA A 52 -9.49 1.97 7.82
C ALA A 52 -8.15 1.22 7.65
N TRP A 53 -7.41 1.00 8.75
CA TRP A 53 -6.16 0.23 8.74
C TRP A 53 -6.39 -1.26 8.43
N GLU A 54 -7.41 -1.87 9.03
CA GLU A 54 -7.81 -3.25 8.69
C GLU A 54 -8.20 -3.38 7.22
N GLY A 55 -8.93 -2.39 6.68
CA GLY A 55 -9.25 -2.30 5.26
C GLY A 55 -8.01 -2.24 4.38
N LEU A 56 -7.03 -1.38 4.74
CA LEU A 56 -5.76 -1.28 4.03
C LEU A 56 -4.98 -2.61 4.04
N PHE A 57 -4.87 -3.27 5.19
CA PHE A 57 -4.17 -4.55 5.30
C PHE A 57 -4.88 -5.68 4.55
N ARG A 58 -6.22 -5.67 4.53
CA ARG A 58 -7.00 -6.59 3.70
C ARG A 58 -6.72 -6.38 2.20
N HIS A 59 -6.70 -5.14 1.74
CA HIS A 59 -6.30 -4.84 0.36
C HIS A 59 -4.87 -5.25 0.06
N TYR A 60 -3.98 -5.10 1.03
CA TYR A 60 -2.58 -5.47 0.87
C TYR A 60 -2.41 -6.98 0.59
N ILE A 61 -3.07 -7.86 1.38
CA ILE A 61 -2.97 -9.31 1.11
C ILE A 61 -3.61 -9.69 -0.23
N TYR A 62 -4.66 -8.99 -0.66
CA TYR A 62 -5.23 -9.20 -1.99
C TYR A 62 -4.23 -8.86 -3.11
N SER A 63 -3.48 -7.76 -2.94
CA SER A 63 -2.42 -7.37 -3.88
C SER A 63 -1.29 -8.40 -3.89
N VAL A 64 -0.89 -8.94 -2.74
CA VAL A 64 0.13 -10.00 -2.64
C VAL A 64 -0.35 -11.29 -3.32
N ALA A 65 -1.59 -11.69 -3.09
CA ALA A 65 -2.18 -12.87 -3.72
C ALA A 65 -2.28 -12.70 -5.25
N ARG A 66 -2.65 -11.50 -5.70
CA ARG A 66 -2.71 -11.18 -7.13
C ARG A 66 -1.33 -11.19 -7.77
N ALA A 67 -0.33 -10.61 -7.12
CA ALA A 67 1.06 -10.65 -7.60
C ALA A 67 1.56 -12.10 -7.73
N LEU A 68 1.26 -12.93 -6.74
CA LEU A 68 1.62 -14.34 -6.77
C LEU A 68 0.92 -15.10 -7.90
N GLU A 69 -0.37 -14.85 -8.13
CA GLU A 69 -1.12 -15.41 -9.25
C GLU A 69 -0.48 -15.03 -10.59
N LEU A 70 -0.22 -13.74 -10.81
CA LEU A 70 0.41 -13.25 -12.03
C LEU A 70 1.80 -13.84 -12.24
N TYR A 71 2.58 -13.95 -11.17
CA TYR A 71 3.90 -14.60 -11.21
C TYR A 71 3.81 -16.07 -11.64
N ILE A 72 2.85 -16.83 -11.09
CA ILE A 72 2.61 -18.23 -11.45
C ILE A 72 2.20 -18.34 -12.92
N LEU A 73 1.39 -17.41 -13.41
CA LEU A 73 0.96 -17.34 -14.81
C LEU A 73 2.06 -16.81 -15.75
N LYS A 74 3.26 -16.49 -15.23
CA LYS A 74 4.39 -15.94 -15.97
C LYS A 74 4.03 -14.65 -16.73
N ALA A 75 3.26 -13.78 -16.11
CA ALA A 75 2.98 -12.45 -16.62
C ALA A 75 4.28 -11.65 -16.77
N ASP A 76 4.32 -10.75 -17.76
CA ASP A 76 5.44 -9.83 -17.92
C ASP A 76 5.51 -8.79 -16.78
N ASP A 77 6.64 -8.10 -16.65
CA ASP A 77 6.90 -7.16 -15.56
C ASP A 77 5.90 -5.99 -15.56
N GLU A 78 5.44 -5.53 -16.73
CA GLU A 78 4.47 -4.45 -16.86
C GLU A 78 3.11 -4.90 -16.34
N THR A 79 2.66 -6.10 -16.73
CA THR A 79 1.40 -6.70 -16.23
C THR A 79 1.48 -6.95 -14.72
N LEU A 80 2.62 -7.41 -14.19
CA LEU A 80 2.84 -7.57 -12.75
C LEU A 80 2.70 -6.23 -12.02
N TYR A 81 3.36 -5.19 -12.51
CA TYR A 81 3.33 -3.86 -11.87
C TYR A 81 1.92 -3.28 -11.83
N HIS A 82 1.23 -3.23 -12.98
CA HIS A 82 -0.12 -2.65 -13.04
C HIS A 82 -1.18 -3.54 -12.40
N GLY A 83 -1.06 -4.84 -12.51
CA GLY A 83 -2.04 -5.80 -11.98
C GLY A 83 -2.09 -5.87 -10.46
N THR A 84 -0.99 -5.49 -9.76
CA THR A 84 -0.95 -5.49 -8.30
C THR A 84 -1.52 -4.24 -7.67
N LEU A 85 -1.52 -3.10 -8.39
CA LEU A 85 -2.01 -1.82 -7.87
C LEU A 85 -3.53 -1.75 -7.72
N VAL A 86 -4.28 -2.58 -8.45
CA VAL A 86 -5.75 -2.55 -8.50
C VAL A 86 -6.30 -3.95 -8.20
N ALA A 87 -5.98 -4.51 -7.04
CA ALA A 87 -6.56 -5.76 -6.59
C ALA A 87 -7.97 -5.51 -6.04
N ASP A 88 -8.95 -5.43 -6.93
CA ASP A 88 -10.36 -5.45 -6.54
C ASP A 88 -10.88 -6.89 -6.55
N VAL A 89 -11.31 -7.36 -5.39
CA VAL A 89 -11.86 -8.71 -5.22
C VAL A 89 -13.07 -8.94 -6.11
N HIS A 90 -13.84 -7.90 -6.39
CA HIS A 90 -15.05 -7.98 -7.21
C HIS A 90 -14.80 -8.04 -8.72
N CYS A 91 -13.55 -7.81 -9.17
CA CYS A 91 -13.18 -7.95 -10.58
C CYS A 91 -13.01 -9.40 -11.05
N TYR A 92 -12.99 -10.35 -10.13
CA TYR A 92 -12.86 -11.77 -10.50
C TYR A 92 -14.18 -12.34 -10.96
N LYS A 93 -14.27 -12.70 -12.23
CA LYS A 93 -15.42 -13.43 -12.78
C LYS A 93 -15.53 -14.87 -12.24
N ASN A 94 -14.55 -15.33 -11.49
CA ASN A 94 -14.48 -16.66 -10.93
C ASN A 94 -14.78 -16.65 -9.43
N ASN A 95 -15.99 -17.04 -9.06
CA ASN A 95 -16.45 -17.14 -7.66
C ASN A 95 -15.55 -17.99 -6.76
N PHE A 96 -14.73 -18.88 -7.34
CA PHE A 96 -13.82 -19.72 -6.55
C PHE A 96 -12.62 -18.93 -6.05
N PHE A 97 -11.96 -18.17 -6.93
CA PHE A 97 -10.79 -17.36 -6.54
C PHE A 97 -11.20 -16.19 -5.64
N GLU A 98 -12.34 -15.57 -5.91
CA GLU A 98 -12.94 -14.56 -5.04
C GLU A 98 -13.12 -15.07 -3.59
N LYS A 99 -13.66 -16.29 -3.41
CA LYS A 99 -13.81 -16.92 -2.09
C LYS A 99 -12.48 -17.13 -1.39
N ILE A 100 -11.42 -17.50 -2.13
CA ILE A 100 -10.07 -17.67 -1.57
C ILE A 100 -9.54 -16.31 -1.09
N LEU A 101 -9.69 -15.26 -1.88
CA LEU A 101 -9.25 -13.92 -1.49
C LEU A 101 -9.98 -13.41 -0.26
N LEU A 102 -11.30 -13.52 -0.23
CA LEU A 102 -12.10 -13.10 0.93
C LEU A 102 -11.66 -13.84 2.20
N LYS A 103 -11.45 -15.16 2.11
CA LYS A 103 -10.94 -15.96 3.23
C LYS A 103 -9.55 -15.49 3.67
N LEU A 104 -8.62 -15.30 2.73
CA LEU A 104 -7.27 -14.80 3.03
C LEU A 104 -7.33 -13.43 3.72
N GLY A 105 -8.20 -12.53 3.26
CA GLY A 105 -8.41 -11.23 3.87
C GLY A 105 -8.84 -11.34 5.33
N GLU A 106 -9.85 -12.16 5.62
CA GLU A 106 -10.35 -12.36 6.99
C GLU A 106 -9.30 -13.01 7.91
N GLU A 107 -8.61 -14.05 7.43
CA GLU A 107 -7.56 -14.71 8.20
C GLU A 107 -6.33 -13.80 8.42
N PHE A 108 -6.05 -12.88 7.51
CA PHE A 108 -4.92 -11.98 7.63
C PHE A 108 -5.19 -10.85 8.62
N ILE A 109 -6.37 -10.24 8.59
CA ILE A 109 -6.70 -9.18 9.53
C ILE A 109 -6.87 -9.67 10.97
N THR A 110 -7.12 -10.97 11.19
CA THR A 110 -7.17 -11.57 12.53
C THR A 110 -5.80 -12.00 13.07
N ASP A 111 -4.76 -11.88 12.26
CA ASP A 111 -3.38 -12.14 12.68
C ASP A 111 -2.95 -11.16 13.79
N THR A 112 -2.26 -11.66 14.81
CA THR A 112 -1.88 -10.87 15.99
C THR A 112 -1.03 -9.65 15.64
N ASP A 113 -0.05 -9.80 14.75
CA ASP A 113 0.82 -8.69 14.36
C ASP A 113 0.04 -7.62 13.58
N VAL A 114 -0.85 -8.06 12.69
CA VAL A 114 -1.70 -7.17 11.88
C VAL A 114 -2.69 -6.43 12.78
N GLN A 115 -3.32 -7.12 13.72
CA GLN A 115 -4.24 -6.50 14.69
C GLN A 115 -3.54 -5.48 15.59
N ASN A 116 -2.33 -5.80 16.06
CA ASN A 116 -1.54 -4.88 16.85
C ASN A 116 -1.19 -3.62 16.08
N LEU A 117 -0.80 -3.75 14.81
CA LEU A 117 -0.53 -2.59 13.96
C LEU A 117 -1.79 -1.76 13.72
N ALA A 118 -2.90 -2.40 13.37
CA ALA A 118 -4.18 -1.71 13.16
C ALA A 118 -4.63 -0.95 14.43
N GLY A 119 -4.44 -1.56 15.62
CA GLY A 119 -4.70 -0.90 16.89
C GLY A 119 -3.78 0.29 17.15
N VAL A 120 -2.46 0.11 17.06
CA VAL A 120 -1.48 1.19 17.32
C VAL A 120 -1.73 2.41 16.45
N TYR A 121 -1.93 2.21 15.15
CA TYR A 121 -2.09 3.32 14.21
C TYR A 121 -3.54 3.86 14.18
N GLY A 122 -4.53 2.98 14.34
CA GLY A 122 -5.93 3.34 14.24
C GLY A 122 -6.48 3.97 15.51
N ASP A 123 -6.26 3.37 16.69
CA ASP A 123 -6.80 3.86 17.95
C ASP A 123 -6.20 5.22 18.35
N ASN A 124 -4.96 5.49 17.92
CA ASN A 124 -4.30 6.77 18.16
C ASN A 124 -4.42 7.76 16.98
N CYS A 125 -5.10 7.39 15.90
CA CYS A 125 -5.23 8.18 14.67
C CYS A 125 -3.89 8.77 14.20
N LEU A 126 -2.83 7.97 14.20
CA LEU A 126 -1.47 8.40 13.86
C LEU A 126 -1.36 8.76 12.38
N LYS A 127 -0.63 9.85 12.11
CA LYS A 127 -0.25 10.22 10.75
C LYS A 127 0.99 9.44 10.35
N VAL A 128 0.92 8.76 9.23
CA VAL A 128 1.97 7.90 8.70
C VAL A 128 2.42 8.44 7.34
N SER A 129 3.69 8.76 7.20
CA SER A 129 4.28 9.15 5.93
C SER A 129 4.38 7.95 4.97
N GLU A 130 4.62 8.22 3.69
CA GLU A 130 4.80 7.17 2.68
C GLU A 130 5.89 6.16 3.08
N LYS A 131 7.03 6.65 3.57
CA LYS A 131 8.14 5.79 3.99
C LYS A 131 7.77 4.91 5.19
N GLU A 132 7.08 5.46 6.17
CA GLU A 132 6.60 4.69 7.32
C GLU A 132 5.59 3.64 6.89
N LEU A 133 4.67 3.97 5.97
CA LEU A 133 3.73 3.01 5.41
C LEU A 133 4.47 1.86 4.70
N GLN A 134 5.48 2.17 3.89
CA GLN A 134 6.32 1.15 3.25
C GLN A 134 6.96 0.21 4.28
N TYR A 135 7.48 0.74 5.40
CA TYR A 135 8.03 -0.09 6.48
C TYR A 135 6.98 -0.96 7.18
N ILE A 136 5.78 -0.43 7.39
CA ILE A 136 4.66 -1.19 7.97
C ILE A 136 4.30 -2.36 7.05
N LEU A 137 4.12 -2.09 5.75
CA LEU A 137 3.78 -3.12 4.76
C LEU A 137 4.90 -4.14 4.60
N PHE A 138 6.15 -3.69 4.55
CA PHE A 138 7.32 -4.59 4.51
C PHE A 138 7.37 -5.53 5.74
N TYR A 139 6.97 -5.02 6.90
CA TYR A 139 6.92 -5.80 8.13
C TYR A 139 5.96 -6.98 8.07
N ILE A 140 4.77 -6.78 7.50
CA ILE A 140 3.74 -7.82 7.39
C ILE A 140 3.85 -8.64 6.10
N HIS A 141 4.77 -8.25 5.18
CA HIS A 141 4.88 -8.85 3.84
C HIS A 141 5.12 -10.37 3.89
N ASN A 142 6.09 -10.81 4.69
CA ASN A 142 6.41 -12.23 4.77
C ASN A 142 5.25 -13.06 5.33
N ASN A 143 4.50 -12.52 6.29
CA ASN A 143 3.32 -13.17 6.83
C ASN A 143 2.22 -13.27 5.75
N ALA A 144 1.97 -12.19 5.02
CA ALA A 144 1.02 -12.20 3.91
C ALA A 144 1.40 -13.21 2.83
N LEU A 145 2.68 -13.23 2.42
CA LEU A 145 3.19 -14.16 1.41
C LEU A 145 3.04 -15.63 1.85
N ILE A 146 3.41 -15.94 3.08
CA ILE A 146 3.28 -17.30 3.63
C ILE A 146 1.82 -17.75 3.59
N LYS A 147 0.88 -16.93 4.08
CA LYS A 147 -0.56 -17.23 4.06
C LYS A 147 -1.07 -17.46 2.63
N CYS A 148 -0.66 -16.63 1.68
CA CYS A 148 -1.03 -16.81 0.27
C CYS A 148 -0.49 -18.14 -0.29
N LEU A 149 0.79 -18.46 -0.04
CA LEU A 149 1.42 -19.70 -0.52
C LEU A 149 0.76 -20.94 0.09
N GLU A 150 0.44 -20.93 1.38
CA GLU A 150 -0.27 -22.02 2.05
C GLU A 150 -1.64 -22.28 1.44
N GLU A 151 -2.42 -21.20 1.21
CA GLU A 151 -3.74 -21.34 0.61
C GLU A 151 -3.66 -21.76 -0.86
N PHE A 152 -2.67 -21.26 -1.62
CA PHE A 152 -2.44 -21.65 -3.01
C PHE A 152 -1.96 -23.10 -3.13
N LYS A 153 -1.10 -23.57 -2.22
CA LYS A 153 -0.71 -24.98 -2.10
C LYS A 153 -1.92 -25.86 -1.84
N LYS A 154 -2.77 -25.49 -0.88
CA LYS A 154 -3.98 -26.21 -0.53
C LYS A 154 -4.95 -26.37 -1.70
N ASN A 155 -5.06 -25.32 -2.52
CA ASN A 155 -5.91 -25.32 -3.71
C ASN A 155 -5.20 -25.80 -5.00
N LYS A 156 -3.97 -26.34 -4.88
CA LYS A 156 -3.17 -26.90 -5.96
C LYS A 156 -2.81 -25.92 -7.08
N PHE A 157 -2.74 -24.62 -6.78
CA PHE A 157 -2.26 -23.60 -7.72
C PHE A 157 -0.74 -23.58 -7.84
N VAL A 158 -0.04 -24.03 -6.80
CA VAL A 158 1.43 -24.12 -6.74
C VAL A 158 1.85 -25.54 -6.42
N PRO A 159 2.90 -26.09 -7.05
CA PRO A 159 3.48 -27.36 -6.65
C PRO A 159 3.89 -27.36 -5.17
N ALA A 160 3.57 -28.44 -4.46
CA ALA A 160 3.78 -28.50 -3.00
C ALA A 160 5.23 -28.26 -2.59
N GLU A 161 6.19 -28.81 -3.32
CA GLU A 161 7.64 -28.68 -3.06
C GLU A 161 8.11 -27.23 -3.17
N GLU A 162 7.66 -26.51 -4.21
CA GLU A 162 8.03 -25.10 -4.43
C GLU A 162 7.42 -24.22 -3.34
N ALA A 163 6.15 -24.42 -3.02
CA ALA A 163 5.48 -23.67 -1.96
C ALA A 163 6.18 -23.89 -0.60
N GLU A 164 6.54 -25.13 -0.26
CA GLU A 164 7.24 -25.44 1.00
C GLU A 164 8.61 -24.78 1.11
N LYS A 165 9.35 -24.72 0.01
CA LYS A 165 10.64 -24.03 -0.05
C LYS A 165 10.49 -22.54 0.24
N GLN A 166 9.53 -21.88 -0.37
CA GLN A 166 9.27 -20.46 -0.19
C GLN A 166 8.72 -20.16 1.23
N ILE A 167 7.84 -20.99 1.75
CA ILE A 167 7.32 -20.88 3.12
C ILE A 167 8.44 -21.00 4.14
N LYS A 168 9.36 -21.97 3.98
CA LYS A 168 10.52 -22.12 4.86
C LYS A 168 11.42 -20.88 4.83
N LEU A 169 11.69 -20.34 3.64
CA LEU A 169 12.49 -19.14 3.48
C LEU A 169 11.82 -17.94 4.16
N GLY A 170 10.52 -17.73 3.95
CA GLY A 170 9.76 -16.68 4.60
C GLY A 170 9.78 -16.77 6.12
N ALA A 171 9.65 -17.98 6.68
CA ALA A 171 9.74 -18.22 8.12
C ALA A 171 11.13 -17.87 8.69
N VAL A 172 12.21 -18.14 7.95
CA VAL A 172 13.57 -17.74 8.35
C VAL A 172 13.69 -16.20 8.36
N ILE A 173 13.22 -15.53 7.34
CA ILE A 173 13.24 -14.06 7.24
C ILE A 173 12.46 -13.43 8.40
N THR A 174 11.28 -13.95 8.71
CA THR A 174 10.46 -13.49 9.84
C THR A 174 11.19 -13.62 11.18
N ARG A 175 11.86 -14.76 11.40
CA ARG A 175 12.68 -14.98 12.61
C ARG A 175 13.85 -14.00 12.70
N LEU A 176 14.56 -13.78 11.61
CA LEU A 176 15.66 -12.80 11.54
C LEU A 176 15.16 -11.40 11.88
N ASN A 177 14.05 -10.96 11.30
CA ASN A 177 13.46 -9.67 11.58
C ASN A 177 13.05 -9.52 13.06
N SER A 178 12.50 -10.56 13.69
CA SER A 178 12.16 -10.53 15.11
C SER A 178 13.39 -10.45 16.01
N THR A 179 14.49 -11.14 15.63
CA THR A 179 15.76 -11.09 16.35
C THR A 179 16.40 -9.70 16.25
N ILE A 180 16.45 -9.11 15.07
CA ILE A 180 16.96 -7.75 14.84
C ILE A 180 16.19 -6.74 15.69
N ARG A 181 14.87 -6.87 15.82
CA ARG A 181 14.07 -6.00 16.69
C ARG A 181 14.40 -6.13 18.16
N ARG A 182 14.60 -7.37 18.65
CA ARG A 182 15.01 -7.58 20.04
C ARG A 182 16.33 -6.91 20.32
N ILE A 183 17.30 -7.09 19.42
CA ILE A 183 18.61 -6.43 19.54
C ILE A 183 18.44 -4.91 19.54
N LYS A 184 17.64 -4.36 18.64
CA LYS A 184 17.40 -2.91 18.59
C LYS A 184 16.78 -2.40 19.87
N LYS A 185 15.72 -3.04 20.39
CA LYS A 185 15.10 -2.67 21.67
C LYS A 185 16.08 -2.74 22.84
N TYR A 186 16.98 -3.73 22.85
CA TYR A 186 18.04 -3.85 23.86
C TYR A 186 19.03 -2.67 23.76
N LEU A 187 19.44 -2.32 22.54
CA LEU A 187 20.36 -1.20 22.31
C LEU A 187 19.73 0.15 22.62
N ASP A 188 18.44 0.31 22.37
CA ASP A 188 17.68 1.54 22.65
C ASP A 188 17.27 1.67 24.15
N GLY A 189 17.64 0.69 24.99
CA GLY A 189 17.32 0.69 26.42
C GLY A 189 15.83 0.53 26.74
N SER A 190 15.03 -0.01 25.79
CA SER A 190 13.59 -0.20 25.93
C SER A 190 13.21 -1.54 26.60
N ILE A 191 14.19 -2.39 26.86
CA ILE A 191 14.07 -3.67 27.61
C ILE A 191 15.33 -3.83 28.45
#